data_65d1947fe86b5977280f2fd2bfa5d747
#
_entry.id   65d1947fe86b5977280f2fd2bfa5d747
#
_cell.length_a   1.000
_cell.length_b   1.000
_cell.length_c   1.000
_cell.angle_alpha   90.00
_cell.angle_beta   90.00
_cell.angle_gamma   90.00
#
_symmetry.space_group_name_H-M   'P 1'
#
loop_
_entity.id
_entity.type
_entity.pdbx_description
1 polymer ?
#
loop_
_entity_poly.entity_id
_entity_poly.type
_entity_poly.pdbx_seq_one_letter_code
_entity_poly.pdbx_strand_id
1 'polypeptide(L)'
;MICKIMNIYNGDKGTKILSLPKNEEQLNSALVDLGVDRRNGFVHEVIFVKTRSKEIDKAILSLKLRVEEVNLFAMYYEDTTPEWDVKFERMLKVFKPDNAKDFLNLMYESEAYSFYKAKTVEEIGEKLISQYPAMGRWTAKDVGEMFHEQNKGSFVLNSLYMVKDESLLDENIFHYNGVSVGDFYLASEDKDYVCSVAMFNKEKYEAYMLEGAEKPPYISLMLPTTINELCRAMDRLGGNEITYFVSPLTEHFPTNLAAKFSIGYINEFAELWSELEKDNNIIEKLS
;
A
#
# COMPACT_ATOMS: atom_id res chain seq x y z
N MET A 1 -12.45 0.77 -9.85
CA MET A 1 -13.20 -0.33 -9.17
C MET A 1 -14.50 0.20 -8.55
N ILE A 2 -15.55 -0.60 -8.46
CA ILE A 2 -16.81 -0.21 -7.79
C ILE A 2 -16.94 -1.03 -6.50
N CYS A 3 -17.31 -0.36 -5.41
CA CYS A 3 -17.53 -0.96 -4.11
C CYS A 3 -18.88 -0.48 -3.55
N LYS A 4 -19.64 -1.35 -2.89
CA LYS A 4 -20.83 -0.98 -2.11
C LYS A 4 -20.57 -1.29 -0.64
N ILE A 5 -20.74 -0.29 0.19
CA ILE A 5 -20.60 -0.38 1.64
C ILE A 5 -21.96 -0.23 2.31
N MET A 6 -22.10 -0.83 3.48
CA MET A 6 -23.32 -0.80 4.30
C MET A 6 -22.97 -0.46 5.73
N ASN A 7 -23.79 0.39 6.35
CA ASN A 7 -23.74 0.59 7.79
C ASN A 7 -24.46 -0.58 8.47
N ILE A 8 -23.76 -1.31 9.32
CA ILE A 8 -24.27 -2.55 9.97
C ILE A 8 -25.47 -2.27 10.87
N TYR A 9 -25.56 -1.08 11.47
CA TYR A 9 -26.68 -0.74 12.36
C TYR A 9 -27.94 -0.27 11.63
N ASN A 10 -27.81 0.27 10.41
CA ASN A 10 -28.94 0.85 9.68
C ASN A 10 -29.46 -0.04 8.55
N GLY A 11 -28.86 -1.19 8.32
CA GLY A 11 -29.25 -2.14 7.28
C GLY A 11 -29.32 -1.51 5.86
N ASP A 12 -30.27 -1.95 5.07
CA ASP A 12 -30.41 -1.52 3.66
C ASP A 12 -30.57 0.00 3.46
N LYS A 13 -31.01 0.74 4.48
CA LYS A 13 -31.17 2.20 4.42
C LYS A 13 -29.83 2.94 4.53
N GLY A 14 -28.80 2.27 4.98
CA GLY A 14 -27.45 2.81 5.13
C GLY A 14 -26.47 2.20 4.12
N THR A 15 -26.78 2.16 2.83
CA THR A 15 -25.84 1.68 1.82
C THR A 15 -25.35 2.80 0.91
N LYS A 16 -24.07 2.76 0.50
CA LYS A 16 -23.47 3.69 -0.45
C LYS A 16 -22.61 2.96 -1.47
N ILE A 17 -22.71 3.40 -2.73
CA ILE A 17 -21.84 2.90 -3.82
C ILE A 17 -20.69 3.89 -3.99
N LEU A 18 -19.48 3.36 -4.05
CA LEU A 18 -18.25 4.12 -4.22
C LEU A 18 -17.52 3.68 -5.48
N SER A 19 -17.00 4.64 -6.23
CA SER A 19 -15.92 4.40 -7.19
C SER A 19 -14.61 4.54 -6.44
N LEU A 20 -13.77 3.52 -6.47
CA LEU A 20 -12.47 3.48 -5.83
C LEU A 20 -11.37 3.44 -6.91
N PRO A 21 -10.18 3.99 -6.67
CA PRO A 21 -9.71 4.54 -5.40
C PRO A 21 -10.26 5.93 -5.09
N LYS A 22 -10.15 6.35 -3.83
CA LYS A 22 -10.51 7.67 -3.30
C LYS A 22 -9.42 8.18 -2.35
N ASN A 23 -9.34 9.50 -2.20
CA ASN A 23 -8.56 10.10 -1.14
C ASN A 23 -9.25 9.96 0.23
N GLU A 24 -8.54 10.27 1.31
CA GLU A 24 -9.04 10.09 2.68
C GLU A 24 -10.30 10.93 2.94
N GLU A 25 -10.32 12.19 2.51
CA GLU A 25 -11.45 13.09 2.72
C GLU A 25 -12.72 12.58 2.04
N GLN A 26 -12.61 12.17 0.78
CA GLN A 26 -13.72 11.61 0.02
C GLN A 26 -14.26 10.31 0.64
N LEU A 27 -13.36 9.45 1.16
CA LEU A 27 -13.77 8.21 1.80
C LEU A 27 -14.42 8.49 3.16
N ASN A 28 -13.85 9.41 3.94
CA ASN A 28 -14.41 9.85 5.21
C ASN A 28 -15.79 10.49 5.05
N SER A 29 -15.94 11.40 4.08
CA SER A 29 -17.24 11.99 3.75
C SER A 29 -18.27 10.92 3.41
N ALA A 30 -17.88 9.92 2.61
CA ALA A 30 -18.78 8.82 2.26
C ALA A 30 -19.20 7.98 3.47
N LEU A 31 -18.32 7.76 4.44
CA LEU A 31 -18.63 7.04 5.69
C LEU A 31 -19.51 7.87 6.62
N VAL A 32 -19.25 9.17 6.75
CA VAL A 32 -20.10 10.10 7.52
C VAL A 32 -21.50 10.15 6.97
N ASP A 33 -21.66 10.24 5.64
CA ASP A 33 -22.97 10.21 4.98
C ASP A 33 -23.76 8.91 5.25
N LEU A 34 -23.05 7.82 5.53
CA LEU A 34 -23.64 6.54 5.97
C LEU A 34 -23.97 6.51 7.46
N GLY A 35 -23.67 7.58 8.21
CA GLY A 35 -23.82 7.60 9.66
C GLY A 35 -22.79 6.74 10.39
N VAL A 36 -21.64 6.46 9.76
CA VAL A 36 -20.53 5.74 10.41
C VAL A 36 -19.71 6.73 11.22
N ASP A 37 -19.81 6.64 12.56
CA ASP A 37 -18.95 7.40 13.46
C ASP A 37 -17.69 6.58 13.79
N ARG A 38 -16.53 7.02 13.28
CA ARG A 38 -15.25 6.37 13.54
C ARG A 38 -14.85 6.31 15.01
N ARG A 39 -15.39 7.19 15.84
CA ARG A 39 -15.15 7.19 17.31
C ARG A 39 -15.77 5.98 17.99
N ASN A 40 -16.77 5.38 17.39
CA ASN A 40 -17.52 4.23 17.94
C ASN A 40 -17.08 2.89 17.34
N GLY A 41 -15.94 2.85 16.63
CA GLY A 41 -15.44 1.65 15.96
C GLY A 41 -15.97 1.50 14.52
N PHE A 42 -15.45 0.49 13.81
CA PHE A 42 -15.80 0.25 12.41
C PHE A 42 -17.15 -0.45 12.33
N VAL A 43 -18.15 0.28 11.96
CA VAL A 43 -19.56 -0.18 11.89
C VAL A 43 -20.05 -0.25 10.45
N HIS A 44 -19.15 -0.52 9.52
CA HIS A 44 -19.52 -0.70 8.12
C HIS A 44 -18.95 -2.02 7.58
N GLU A 45 -19.63 -2.57 6.60
CA GLU A 45 -19.22 -3.78 5.89
C GLU A 45 -19.22 -3.50 4.39
N VAL A 46 -18.21 -4.06 3.70
CA VAL A 46 -18.16 -4.11 2.24
C VAL A 46 -19.04 -5.28 1.79
N ILE A 47 -20.17 -4.99 1.16
CA ILE A 47 -21.16 -6.00 0.77
C ILE A 47 -21.15 -6.32 -0.72
N PHE A 48 -20.43 -5.55 -1.51
CA PHE A 48 -20.29 -5.78 -2.94
C PHE A 48 -19.01 -5.11 -3.45
N VAL A 49 -18.31 -5.81 -4.32
CA VAL A 49 -17.14 -5.30 -5.07
C VAL A 49 -17.29 -5.72 -6.51
N LYS A 50 -16.86 -4.88 -7.43
CA LYS A 50 -16.78 -5.16 -8.86
C LYS A 50 -15.44 -4.70 -9.42
N THR A 51 -14.59 -5.67 -9.69
CA THR A 51 -13.35 -5.54 -10.46
C THR A 51 -13.56 -6.09 -11.88
N ARG A 52 -12.48 -6.36 -12.63
CA ARG A 52 -12.51 -7.12 -13.88
C ARG A 52 -12.63 -8.65 -13.64
N SER A 53 -12.27 -9.12 -12.42
CA SER A 53 -12.23 -10.53 -12.05
C SER A 53 -13.24 -10.88 -10.95
N LYS A 54 -14.12 -11.83 -11.24
CA LYS A 54 -15.07 -12.36 -10.24
C LYS A 54 -14.39 -13.12 -9.10
N GLU A 55 -13.25 -13.72 -9.35
CA GLU A 55 -12.52 -14.48 -8.32
C GLU A 55 -11.85 -13.52 -7.33
N ILE A 56 -11.34 -12.39 -7.81
CA ILE A 56 -10.84 -11.31 -6.95
C ILE A 56 -11.98 -10.71 -6.13
N ASP A 57 -13.12 -10.42 -6.76
CA ASP A 57 -14.32 -9.92 -6.06
C ASP A 57 -14.73 -10.84 -4.89
N LYS A 58 -14.77 -12.15 -5.15
CA LYS A 58 -15.09 -13.16 -4.13
C LYS A 58 -14.05 -13.18 -3.00
N ALA A 59 -12.76 -13.11 -3.33
CA ALA A 59 -11.70 -13.10 -2.33
C ALA A 59 -11.84 -11.91 -1.39
N ILE A 60 -12.02 -10.70 -1.93
CA ILE A 60 -12.22 -9.46 -1.16
C ILE A 60 -13.40 -9.61 -0.19
N LEU A 61 -14.53 -10.11 -0.67
CA LEU A 61 -15.75 -10.27 0.13
C LEU A 61 -15.61 -11.39 1.17
N SER A 62 -15.00 -12.53 0.81
CA SER A 62 -14.83 -13.66 1.74
C SER A 62 -13.87 -13.34 2.88
N LEU A 63 -12.85 -12.53 2.62
CA LEU A 63 -11.87 -12.08 3.62
C LEU A 63 -12.37 -10.88 4.44
N LYS A 64 -13.57 -10.35 4.13
CA LYS A 64 -14.20 -9.21 4.80
C LYS A 64 -13.27 -8.00 4.90
N LEU A 65 -12.63 -7.67 3.79
CA LEU A 65 -11.77 -6.47 3.74
C LEU A 65 -12.59 -5.24 4.13
N ARG A 66 -11.98 -4.36 4.93
CA ARG A 66 -12.54 -3.05 5.24
C ARG A 66 -12.47 -2.17 3.99
N VAL A 67 -13.29 -1.13 3.95
CA VAL A 67 -13.35 -0.23 2.79
C VAL A 67 -11.99 0.44 2.52
N GLU A 68 -11.21 0.74 3.55
CA GLU A 68 -9.86 1.27 3.44
C GLU A 68 -8.91 0.28 2.75
N GLU A 69 -8.99 -1.00 3.14
CA GLU A 69 -8.19 -2.08 2.54
C GLU A 69 -8.59 -2.33 1.08
N VAL A 70 -9.90 -2.24 0.79
CA VAL A 70 -10.40 -2.29 -0.59
C VAL A 70 -9.95 -1.06 -1.39
N ASN A 71 -9.84 0.10 -0.76
CA ASN A 71 -9.33 1.31 -1.41
C ASN A 71 -7.83 1.19 -1.74
N LEU A 72 -7.03 0.64 -0.83
CA LEU A 72 -5.62 0.33 -1.07
C LEU A 72 -5.46 -0.66 -2.24
N PHE A 73 -6.24 -1.73 -2.22
CA PHE A 73 -6.26 -2.66 -3.36
C PHE A 73 -6.63 -1.96 -4.66
N ALA A 74 -7.61 -1.05 -4.63
CA ALA A 74 -8.05 -0.31 -5.80
C ALA A 74 -6.96 0.60 -6.38
N MET A 75 -6.17 1.24 -5.52
CA MET A 75 -5.04 2.09 -5.93
C MET A 75 -4.02 1.29 -6.74
N TYR A 76 -3.65 0.12 -6.25
CA TYR A 76 -2.73 -0.76 -6.98
C TYR A 76 -3.37 -1.33 -8.25
N TYR A 77 -4.64 -1.75 -8.15
CA TYR A 77 -5.37 -2.43 -9.21
C TYR A 77 -5.64 -1.56 -10.43
N GLU A 78 -5.70 -0.24 -10.27
CA GLU A 78 -6.00 0.72 -11.36
C GLU A 78 -4.96 0.63 -12.49
N ASP A 79 -3.70 0.43 -12.13
CA ASP A 79 -2.58 0.35 -13.08
C ASP A 79 -2.32 -1.07 -13.60
N THR A 80 -3.11 -2.06 -13.20
CA THR A 80 -2.91 -3.46 -13.60
C THR A 80 -3.60 -3.81 -14.91
N THR A 81 -3.09 -4.86 -15.58
CA THR A 81 -3.63 -5.38 -16.84
C THR A 81 -4.53 -6.60 -16.64
N PRO A 82 -5.34 -7.02 -17.64
CA PRO A 82 -6.09 -8.27 -17.58
C PRO A 82 -5.21 -9.52 -17.38
N GLU A 83 -3.97 -9.51 -17.86
CA GLU A 83 -3.00 -10.57 -17.65
C GLU A 83 -2.61 -10.67 -16.17
N TRP A 84 -2.49 -9.52 -15.50
CA TRP A 84 -2.28 -9.48 -14.05
C TRP A 84 -3.45 -10.13 -13.30
N ASP A 85 -4.68 -9.87 -13.71
CA ASP A 85 -5.86 -10.51 -13.08
C ASP A 85 -5.74 -12.02 -13.12
N VAL A 86 -5.40 -12.61 -14.28
CA VAL A 86 -5.23 -14.07 -14.45
C VAL A 86 -4.08 -14.59 -13.58
N LYS A 87 -2.99 -13.84 -13.47
CA LYS A 87 -1.85 -14.16 -12.61
C LYS A 87 -2.27 -14.16 -11.14
N PHE A 88 -2.91 -13.08 -10.70
CA PHE A 88 -3.35 -12.94 -9.32
C PHE A 88 -4.40 -13.98 -8.89
N GLU A 89 -5.35 -14.31 -9.77
CA GLU A 89 -6.28 -15.42 -9.54
C GLU A 89 -5.58 -16.76 -9.29
N ARG A 90 -4.47 -17.04 -10.00
CA ARG A 90 -3.66 -18.23 -9.76
C ARG A 90 -2.98 -18.17 -8.40
N MET A 91 -2.46 -17.00 -8.05
CA MET A 91 -1.85 -16.78 -6.74
C MET A 91 -2.86 -16.98 -5.61
N LEU A 92 -4.07 -16.45 -5.72
CA LEU A 92 -5.14 -16.67 -4.76
C LEU A 92 -5.47 -18.16 -4.56
N LYS A 93 -5.45 -18.96 -5.65
CA LYS A 93 -5.69 -20.41 -5.59
C LYS A 93 -4.54 -21.19 -4.95
N VAL A 94 -3.29 -20.72 -5.13
CA VAL A 94 -2.09 -21.36 -4.58
C VAL A 94 -1.92 -21.02 -3.11
N PHE A 95 -1.94 -19.73 -2.79
CA PHE A 95 -1.58 -19.22 -1.46
C PHE A 95 -2.76 -19.20 -0.48
N LYS A 96 -3.99 -19.06 -0.98
CA LYS A 96 -5.23 -19.08 -0.19
C LYS A 96 -5.16 -18.15 1.02
N PRO A 97 -5.01 -16.85 0.84
CA PRO A 97 -4.90 -15.93 1.96
C PRO A 97 -6.11 -16.06 2.88
N ASP A 98 -5.87 -16.04 4.20
CA ASP A 98 -6.90 -16.21 5.23
C ASP A 98 -7.40 -14.88 5.79
N ASN A 99 -6.72 -13.79 5.49
CA ASN A 99 -7.02 -12.46 6.02
C ASN A 99 -6.59 -11.36 5.03
N ALA A 100 -7.00 -10.13 5.33
CA ALA A 100 -6.69 -8.94 4.52
C ALA A 100 -5.19 -8.69 4.37
N LYS A 101 -4.42 -8.94 5.43
CA LYS A 101 -2.96 -8.75 5.42
C LYS A 101 -2.29 -9.65 4.37
N ASP A 102 -2.60 -10.95 4.41
CA ASP A 102 -2.02 -11.92 3.47
C ASP A 102 -2.45 -11.63 2.03
N PHE A 103 -3.70 -11.22 1.83
CA PHE A 103 -4.23 -10.83 0.52
C PHE A 103 -3.50 -9.61 -0.05
N LEU A 104 -3.33 -8.54 0.75
CA LEU A 104 -2.68 -7.32 0.31
C LEU A 104 -1.17 -7.53 0.09
N ASN A 105 -0.50 -8.27 0.96
CA ASN A 105 0.91 -8.60 0.77
C ASN A 105 1.12 -9.44 -0.49
N LEU A 106 0.24 -10.40 -0.74
CA LEU A 106 0.28 -11.19 -1.98
C LEU A 106 0.11 -10.32 -3.23
N MET A 107 -0.72 -9.28 -3.17
CA MET A 107 -0.86 -8.29 -4.23
C MET A 107 0.47 -7.58 -4.51
N TYR A 108 1.14 -7.08 -3.47
CA TYR A 108 2.43 -6.39 -3.62
C TYR A 108 3.54 -7.30 -4.12
N GLU A 109 3.56 -8.54 -3.65
CA GLU A 109 4.55 -9.53 -4.11
C GLU A 109 4.26 -10.09 -5.51
N SER A 110 3.13 -9.71 -6.12
CA SER A 110 2.65 -10.37 -7.35
C SER A 110 3.66 -10.35 -8.50
N GLU A 111 4.46 -9.30 -8.62
CA GLU A 111 5.47 -9.18 -9.68
C GLU A 111 6.61 -10.22 -9.55
N ALA A 112 6.91 -10.64 -8.33
CA ALA A 112 7.93 -11.65 -8.09
C ALA A 112 7.53 -13.06 -8.55
N TYR A 113 6.25 -13.31 -8.83
CA TYR A 113 5.78 -14.64 -9.22
C TYR A 113 5.58 -14.78 -10.73
N SER A 114 6.03 -15.89 -11.29
CA SER A 114 5.78 -16.29 -12.67
C SER A 114 5.17 -17.69 -12.73
N PHE A 115 4.23 -17.88 -13.65
CA PHE A 115 3.51 -19.15 -13.81
C PHE A 115 3.66 -19.70 -15.23
N TYR A 116 4.16 -20.91 -15.33
CA TYR A 116 4.28 -21.67 -16.57
C TYR A 116 3.26 -22.81 -16.59
N LYS A 117 2.51 -22.95 -17.66
CA LYS A 117 1.56 -24.07 -17.80
C LYS A 117 2.34 -25.34 -18.14
N ALA A 118 2.71 -26.11 -17.14
CA ALA A 118 3.47 -27.35 -17.29
C ALA A 118 3.12 -28.32 -16.15
N LYS A 119 3.20 -29.62 -16.44
CA LYS A 119 3.02 -30.71 -15.48
C LYS A 119 4.34 -31.38 -15.13
N THR A 120 5.33 -31.26 -16.01
CA THR A 120 6.66 -31.87 -15.88
C THR A 120 7.74 -30.85 -16.19
N VAL A 121 8.95 -31.15 -15.73
CA VAL A 121 10.14 -30.36 -16.06
C VAL A 121 10.41 -30.36 -17.56
N GLU A 122 10.18 -31.47 -18.25
CA GLU A 122 10.33 -31.58 -19.69
C GLU A 122 9.38 -30.67 -20.47
N GLU A 123 8.09 -30.56 -20.04
CA GLU A 123 7.13 -29.62 -20.63
C GLU A 123 7.55 -28.14 -20.44
N ILE A 124 8.30 -27.82 -19.38
CA ILE A 124 8.91 -26.50 -19.20
C ILE A 124 9.98 -26.28 -20.26
N GLY A 125 10.86 -27.26 -20.44
CA GLY A 125 11.92 -27.19 -21.44
C GLY A 125 11.39 -27.07 -22.86
N GLU A 126 10.34 -27.79 -23.24
CA GLU A 126 9.66 -27.64 -24.52
C GLU A 126 9.21 -26.21 -24.78
N LYS A 127 8.62 -25.55 -23.76
CA LYS A 127 8.17 -24.17 -23.86
C LYS A 127 9.32 -23.20 -23.99
N LEU A 128 10.37 -23.38 -23.20
CA LEU A 128 11.55 -22.52 -23.27
C LEU A 128 12.24 -22.65 -24.62
N ILE A 129 12.36 -23.84 -25.18
CA ILE A 129 12.88 -24.05 -26.53
C ILE A 129 12.00 -23.37 -27.58
N SER A 130 10.67 -23.46 -27.43
CA SER A 130 9.72 -22.78 -28.33
C SER A 130 9.86 -21.26 -28.27
N GLN A 131 10.09 -20.70 -27.10
CA GLN A 131 10.28 -19.26 -26.91
C GLN A 131 11.68 -18.78 -27.33
N TYR A 132 12.69 -19.62 -27.10
CA TYR A 132 14.11 -19.34 -27.35
C TYR A 132 14.72 -20.42 -28.25
N PRO A 133 14.55 -20.34 -29.59
CA PRO A 133 15.01 -21.37 -30.53
C PRO A 133 16.50 -21.69 -30.43
N ALA A 134 17.33 -20.76 -29.94
CA ALA A 134 18.75 -21.00 -29.70
C ALA A 134 19.01 -22.11 -28.67
N MET A 135 18.04 -22.43 -27.81
CA MET A 135 18.10 -23.54 -26.86
C MET A 135 17.81 -24.90 -27.51
N GLY A 136 17.34 -24.94 -28.76
CA GLY A 136 16.94 -26.18 -29.45
C GLY A 136 18.09 -27.17 -29.77
N ARG A 137 19.34 -26.83 -29.41
CA ARG A 137 20.47 -27.76 -29.42
C ARG A 137 20.55 -28.69 -28.20
N TRP A 138 19.76 -28.47 -27.17
CA TRP A 138 19.62 -29.32 -26.01
C TRP A 138 18.27 -30.03 -26.03
N THR A 139 18.16 -31.10 -25.27
CA THR A 139 16.86 -31.77 -25.13
C THR A 139 15.92 -30.95 -24.26
N ALA A 140 14.61 -31.09 -24.46
CA ALA A 140 13.62 -30.43 -23.62
C ALA A 140 13.81 -30.77 -22.12
N LYS A 141 14.17 -32.01 -21.84
CA LYS A 141 14.46 -32.44 -20.48
C LYS A 141 15.65 -31.69 -19.88
N ASP A 142 16.77 -31.60 -20.61
CA ASP A 142 17.97 -30.89 -20.09
C ASP A 142 17.70 -29.40 -19.85
N VAL A 143 16.99 -28.75 -20.78
CA VAL A 143 16.58 -27.32 -20.63
C VAL A 143 15.68 -27.13 -19.44
N GLY A 144 14.71 -28.01 -19.27
CA GLY A 144 13.78 -27.97 -18.13
C GLY A 144 14.45 -28.21 -16.78
N GLU A 145 15.36 -29.19 -16.72
CA GLU A 145 16.16 -29.47 -15.50
C GLU A 145 17.04 -28.30 -15.14
N MET A 146 17.77 -27.71 -16.09
CA MET A 146 18.56 -26.49 -15.86
C MET A 146 17.72 -25.34 -15.33
N PHE A 147 16.55 -25.10 -15.94
CA PHE A 147 15.65 -24.06 -15.50
C PHE A 147 15.13 -24.28 -14.09
N HIS A 148 14.78 -25.54 -13.77
CA HIS A 148 14.29 -25.92 -12.44
C HIS A 148 15.37 -25.72 -11.36
N GLU A 149 16.62 -26.16 -11.64
CA GLU A 149 17.73 -25.99 -10.73
C GLU A 149 18.07 -24.53 -10.45
N GLN A 150 18.03 -23.69 -11.49
CA GLN A 150 18.32 -22.26 -11.38
C GLN A 150 17.23 -21.49 -10.63
N ASN A 151 15.96 -21.79 -10.90
CA ASN A 151 14.83 -21.00 -10.39
C ASN A 151 14.16 -21.60 -9.16
N LYS A 152 14.52 -22.85 -8.78
CA LYS A 152 13.95 -23.56 -7.62
C LYS A 152 12.42 -23.50 -7.54
N GLY A 153 11.77 -23.49 -8.70
CA GLY A 153 10.31 -23.37 -8.79
C GLY A 153 9.59 -24.63 -8.32
N SER A 154 8.27 -24.56 -8.22
CA SER A 154 7.43 -25.62 -7.69
C SER A 154 6.25 -25.90 -8.61
N PHE A 155 5.85 -27.19 -8.74
CA PHE A 155 4.60 -27.55 -9.41
C PHE A 155 3.42 -27.30 -8.48
N VAL A 156 2.46 -26.52 -8.97
CA VAL A 156 1.25 -26.11 -8.23
C VAL A 156 0.01 -26.34 -9.07
N LEU A 157 -1.13 -26.55 -8.43
CA LEU A 157 -2.45 -26.70 -9.08
C LEU A 157 -2.47 -27.75 -10.22
N ASN A 158 -1.72 -28.83 -10.09
CA ASN A 158 -1.65 -29.99 -11.00
C ASN A 158 -1.21 -29.69 -12.46
N SER A 159 -1.01 -28.44 -12.86
CA SER A 159 -0.69 -28.08 -14.25
C SER A 159 0.04 -26.76 -14.40
N LEU A 160 0.53 -26.20 -13.33
CA LEU A 160 1.30 -24.96 -13.32
C LEU A 160 2.63 -25.19 -12.61
N TYR A 161 3.66 -24.63 -13.19
CA TYR A 161 4.95 -24.47 -12.54
C TYR A 161 5.12 -23.02 -12.14
N MET A 162 5.34 -22.78 -10.85
CA MET A 162 5.50 -21.45 -10.26
C MET A 162 6.96 -21.21 -9.93
N VAL A 163 7.45 -20.05 -10.30
CA VAL A 163 8.76 -19.52 -9.92
C VAL A 163 8.56 -18.24 -9.11
N LYS A 164 9.35 -18.11 -8.03
CA LYS A 164 9.47 -16.85 -7.29
C LYS A 164 10.84 -16.26 -7.55
N ASP A 165 10.88 -15.09 -8.14
CA ASP A 165 12.10 -14.30 -8.30
C ASP A 165 12.27 -13.35 -7.12
N GLU A 166 13.09 -13.72 -6.18
CA GLU A 166 13.32 -12.93 -4.96
C GLU A 166 14.04 -11.60 -5.24
N SER A 167 14.71 -11.46 -6.38
CA SER A 167 15.35 -10.19 -6.76
C SER A 167 14.37 -9.11 -7.14
N LEU A 168 13.13 -9.49 -7.47
CA LEU A 168 12.02 -8.56 -7.75
C LEU A 168 11.24 -8.19 -6.47
N LEU A 169 11.54 -8.82 -5.35
CA LEU A 169 11.07 -8.36 -4.05
C LEU A 169 11.98 -7.23 -3.62
N ASP A 170 11.57 -6.01 -3.94
CA ASP A 170 12.25 -4.82 -3.43
C ASP A 170 12.22 -4.86 -1.90
N GLU A 171 13.36 -4.61 -1.24
CA GLU A 171 13.44 -4.47 0.23
C GLU A 171 12.53 -3.34 0.74
N ASN A 172 12.09 -2.45 -0.17
CA ASN A 172 11.14 -1.37 0.07
C ASN A 172 9.69 -1.73 -0.26
N ILE A 173 9.39 -2.98 -0.66
CA ILE A 173 8.00 -3.39 -0.84
C ILE A 173 7.26 -3.22 0.48
N PHE A 174 6.21 -2.42 0.40
CA PHE A 174 5.32 -2.17 1.52
C PHE A 174 4.65 -3.48 1.93
N HIS A 175 5.04 -4.00 3.09
CA HIS A 175 4.33 -5.11 3.70
C HIS A 175 3.22 -4.58 4.59
N TYR A 176 1.98 -4.84 4.21
CA TYR A 176 0.83 -4.53 5.03
C TYR A 176 0.88 -5.34 6.33
N ASN A 177 1.02 -4.67 7.45
CA ASN A 177 1.10 -5.32 8.77
C ASN A 177 -0.24 -5.29 9.56
N GLY A 178 -1.31 -4.81 8.93
CA GLY A 178 -2.64 -4.72 9.54
C GLY A 178 -2.88 -3.48 10.40
N VAL A 179 -1.86 -2.66 10.65
CA VAL A 179 -1.94 -1.55 11.62
C VAL A 179 -1.94 -0.18 10.95
N SER A 180 -1.41 -0.09 9.74
CA SER A 180 -1.19 1.18 9.10
C SER A 180 -2.17 1.49 8.00
N VAL A 181 -2.75 2.66 8.05
CA VAL A 181 -3.83 3.10 7.18
C VAL A 181 -3.48 4.36 6.36
N GLY A 182 -2.29 4.95 6.53
CA GLY A 182 -1.85 6.15 5.80
C GLY A 182 -1.66 5.93 4.30
N ASP A 183 -1.26 4.71 3.91
CA ASP A 183 -1.03 4.37 2.50
C ASP A 183 -2.29 3.94 1.76
N PHE A 184 -3.45 3.96 2.43
CA PHE A 184 -4.73 3.51 1.87
C PHE A 184 -5.44 4.55 1.01
N TYR A 185 -4.88 5.74 0.87
CA TYR A 185 -5.57 6.84 0.22
C TYR A 185 -4.72 7.42 -0.90
N LEU A 186 -5.39 7.80 -1.99
CA LEU A 186 -4.77 8.68 -2.99
C LEU A 186 -4.30 9.95 -2.29
N ALA A 187 -3.13 10.43 -2.68
CA ALA A 187 -2.69 11.76 -2.27
C ALA A 187 -3.79 12.78 -2.61
N SER A 188 -4.04 13.69 -1.69
CA SER A 188 -4.94 14.80 -1.98
C SER A 188 -4.26 15.67 -3.03
N GLU A 189 -4.85 15.79 -4.22
CA GLU A 189 -4.31 16.61 -5.31
C GLU A 189 -4.29 18.11 -4.98
N ASP A 190 -4.99 18.52 -3.92
CA ASP A 190 -5.22 19.93 -3.57
C ASP A 190 -4.51 20.38 -2.29
N LYS A 191 -3.60 19.58 -1.71
CA LYS A 191 -2.86 20.04 -0.53
C LYS A 191 -1.57 20.74 -0.94
N ASP A 192 -1.52 22.05 -0.69
CA ASP A 192 -0.30 22.83 -0.78
C ASP A 192 0.60 22.46 0.42
N TYR A 193 1.46 21.48 0.23
CA TYR A 193 2.43 21.08 1.24
C TYR A 193 3.50 22.15 1.39
N VAL A 194 3.74 22.58 2.61
CA VAL A 194 4.70 23.66 2.93
C VAL A 194 6.01 23.13 3.51
N CYS A 195 5.99 21.93 4.10
CA CYS A 195 7.20 21.27 4.57
C CYS A 195 7.04 19.74 4.57
N SER A 196 8.16 19.04 4.67
CA SER A 196 8.22 17.62 4.97
C SER A 196 8.85 17.38 6.33
N VAL A 197 8.43 16.28 6.98
CA VAL A 197 8.97 15.87 8.28
C VAL A 197 9.44 14.43 8.20
N ALA A 198 10.73 14.21 8.50
CA ALA A 198 11.27 12.87 8.69
C ALA A 198 11.23 12.52 10.18
N MET A 199 10.48 11.49 10.54
CA MET A 199 10.25 11.05 11.93
C MET A 199 10.95 9.74 12.21
N PHE A 200 11.52 9.60 13.41
CA PHE A 200 12.22 8.43 13.91
C PHE A 200 11.71 8.05 15.29
N ASN A 201 11.77 6.77 15.62
CA ASN A 201 11.70 6.35 17.01
C ASN A 201 12.90 6.94 17.76
N LYS A 202 12.66 7.69 18.84
CA LYS A 202 13.70 8.47 19.54
C LYS A 202 14.80 7.58 20.11
N GLU A 203 14.44 6.50 20.82
CA GLU A 203 15.41 5.58 21.42
C GLU A 203 16.34 4.95 20.37
N LYS A 204 15.78 4.50 19.26
CA LYS A 204 16.55 3.90 18.16
C LYS A 204 17.44 4.93 17.48
N TYR A 205 16.97 6.17 17.34
CA TYR A 205 17.75 7.25 16.74
C TYR A 205 18.90 7.68 17.66
N GLU A 206 18.67 7.78 18.97
CA GLU A 206 19.71 8.07 19.95
C GLU A 206 20.77 6.96 19.99
N ALA A 207 20.39 5.70 19.98
CA ALA A 207 21.32 4.57 19.89
C ALA A 207 22.18 4.63 18.61
N TYR A 208 21.57 4.98 17.47
CA TYR A 208 22.31 5.20 16.23
C TYR A 208 23.35 6.33 16.37
N MET A 209 22.96 7.46 16.93
CA MET A 209 23.82 8.65 17.02
C MET A 209 24.95 8.50 18.06
N LEU A 210 24.68 7.82 19.18
CA LEU A 210 25.62 7.75 20.32
C LEU A 210 26.45 6.47 20.31
N GLU A 211 25.91 5.36 19.85
CA GLU A 211 26.51 4.03 19.97
C GLU A 211 26.97 3.46 18.63
N GLY A 212 26.70 4.16 17.51
CA GLY A 212 27.01 3.69 16.17
C GLY A 212 26.16 2.49 15.72
N ALA A 213 24.96 2.35 16.30
CA ALA A 213 23.99 1.34 15.90
C ALA A 213 23.55 1.53 14.43
N GLU A 214 22.84 0.56 13.88
CA GLU A 214 22.28 0.64 12.55
C GLU A 214 21.29 1.81 12.44
N LYS A 215 21.31 2.52 11.31
CA LYS A 215 20.40 3.63 11.06
C LYS A 215 18.94 3.16 11.19
N PRO A 216 18.14 3.74 12.10
CA PRO A 216 16.77 3.30 12.30
C PRO A 216 15.90 3.65 11.09
N PRO A 217 14.85 2.87 10.83
CA PRO A 217 13.83 3.22 9.86
C PRO A 217 13.18 4.54 10.24
N TYR A 218 12.81 5.31 9.24
CA TYR A 218 12.09 6.57 9.42
C TYR A 218 10.87 6.63 8.54
N ILE A 219 9.94 7.52 8.91
CA ILE A 219 8.76 7.81 8.10
C ILE A 219 8.83 9.28 7.70
N SER A 220 8.66 9.55 6.41
CA SER A 220 8.55 10.90 5.89
C SER A 220 7.09 11.24 5.62
N LEU A 221 6.64 12.38 6.12
CA LEU A 221 5.32 12.95 5.85
C LEU A 221 5.44 14.33 5.24
N MET A 222 4.55 14.64 4.32
CA MET A 222 4.33 15.99 3.82
C MET A 222 3.29 16.70 4.70
N LEU A 223 3.52 17.96 5.09
CA LEU A 223 2.62 18.74 5.92
C LEU A 223 2.09 19.97 5.16
N PRO A 224 0.83 20.34 5.37
CA PRO A 224 -0.12 19.79 6.35
C PRO A 224 -0.67 18.41 5.96
N THR A 225 -0.89 17.58 6.97
CA THR A 225 -1.50 16.26 6.81
C THR A 225 -2.67 16.06 7.78
N THR A 226 -3.41 14.97 7.65
CA THR A 226 -4.48 14.69 8.61
C THR A 226 -3.90 14.21 9.95
N ILE A 227 -4.62 14.50 11.04
CA ILE A 227 -4.24 13.99 12.37
C ILE A 227 -4.15 12.46 12.36
N ASN A 228 -5.00 11.80 11.58
CA ASN A 228 -4.98 10.35 11.45
C ASN A 228 -3.70 9.84 10.79
N GLU A 229 -3.23 10.46 9.71
CA GLU A 229 -1.95 10.12 9.07
C GLU A 229 -0.79 10.33 10.03
N LEU A 230 -0.81 11.43 10.76
CA LEU A 230 0.21 11.73 11.76
C LEU A 230 0.26 10.68 12.87
N CYS A 231 -0.90 10.35 13.48
CA CYS A 231 -0.99 9.31 14.50
C CYS A 231 -0.51 7.95 13.98
N ARG A 232 -0.87 7.59 12.77
CA ARG A 232 -0.44 6.33 12.14
C ARG A 232 1.05 6.26 11.90
N ALA A 233 1.65 7.35 11.45
CA ALA A 233 3.10 7.42 11.28
C ALA A 233 3.80 7.26 12.64
N MET A 234 3.26 7.85 13.72
CA MET A 234 3.76 7.68 15.07
C MET A 234 3.63 6.21 15.55
N ASP A 235 2.48 5.59 15.34
CA ASP A 235 2.25 4.19 15.72
C ASP A 235 3.20 3.21 14.98
N ARG A 236 3.48 3.47 13.71
CA ARG A 236 4.45 2.68 12.90
C ARG A 236 5.87 2.72 13.46
N LEU A 237 6.28 3.83 14.03
CA LEU A 237 7.61 3.96 14.59
C LEU A 237 7.76 3.19 15.90
N GLY A 238 6.64 2.69 16.47
CA GLY A 238 6.65 1.74 17.59
C GLY A 238 7.24 2.29 18.87
N GLY A 239 7.09 3.58 19.14
CA GLY A 239 7.59 4.21 20.37
C GLY A 239 6.69 5.35 20.85
N ASN A 240 6.71 5.60 22.17
CA ASN A 240 5.97 6.70 22.79
C ASN A 240 6.64 8.06 22.56
N GLU A 241 7.91 8.05 22.18
CA GLU A 241 8.68 9.27 21.91
C GLU A 241 9.26 9.24 20.49
N ILE A 242 9.09 10.36 19.80
CA ILE A 242 9.50 10.54 18.41
C ILE A 242 10.49 11.70 18.34
N THR A 243 11.54 11.48 17.59
CA THR A 243 12.44 12.54 17.12
C THR A 243 12.13 12.84 15.66
N TYR A 244 12.23 14.07 15.22
CA TYR A 244 11.89 14.46 13.86
C TYR A 244 12.76 15.61 13.34
N PHE A 245 12.82 15.69 12.02
CA PHE A 245 13.51 16.76 11.29
C PHE A 245 12.55 17.36 10.28
N VAL A 246 12.47 18.69 10.24
CA VAL A 246 11.61 19.45 9.34
C VAL A 246 12.44 19.98 8.17
N SER A 247 11.98 19.75 6.96
CA SER A 247 12.57 20.28 5.74
C SER A 247 11.53 21.13 5.01
N PRO A 248 11.86 22.40 4.65
CA PRO A 248 10.92 23.25 3.95
C PRO A 248 10.69 22.76 2.52
N LEU A 249 9.47 22.90 2.04
CA LEU A 249 9.10 22.71 0.64
C LEU A 249 8.80 24.04 -0.03
N THR A 250 8.47 25.07 0.76
CA THR A 250 8.30 26.43 0.31
C THR A 250 9.42 27.32 0.84
N GLU A 251 9.76 28.37 0.11
CA GLU A 251 10.95 29.22 0.35
C GLU A 251 10.92 29.91 1.72
N HIS A 252 9.75 30.20 2.24
CA HIS A 252 9.57 31.02 3.44
C HIS A 252 9.14 30.24 4.69
N PHE A 253 8.96 28.92 4.61
CA PHE A 253 8.53 28.14 5.78
C PHE A 253 9.58 28.15 6.90
N PRO A 254 9.24 28.64 8.12
CA PRO A 254 10.23 28.90 9.19
C PRO A 254 10.58 27.60 9.95
N THR A 255 11.42 26.76 9.38
CA THR A 255 11.84 25.47 9.97
C THR A 255 12.45 25.57 11.35
N ASN A 256 13.17 26.69 11.64
CA ASN A 256 13.78 26.92 12.95
C ASN A 256 12.76 27.11 14.09
N LEU A 257 11.58 27.63 13.77
CA LEU A 257 10.47 27.74 14.71
C LEU A 257 9.76 26.37 14.83
N ALA A 258 9.49 25.75 13.70
CA ALA A 258 8.81 24.46 13.65
C ALA A 258 9.53 23.40 14.49
N ALA A 259 10.86 23.31 14.42
CA ALA A 259 11.65 22.33 15.19
C ALA A 259 11.54 22.43 16.71
N LYS A 260 10.90 23.49 17.26
CA LYS A 260 10.69 23.68 18.70
C LYS A 260 9.34 23.19 19.21
N PHE A 261 8.44 22.83 18.33
CA PHE A 261 7.08 22.42 18.67
C PHE A 261 6.90 20.91 18.59
N SER A 262 5.84 20.37 19.19
CA SER A 262 5.45 18.99 18.94
C SER A 262 4.99 18.83 17.49
N ILE A 263 5.08 17.60 16.98
CA ILE A 263 4.72 17.30 15.58
C ILE A 263 3.26 17.66 15.26
N GLY A 264 2.35 17.55 16.24
CA GLY A 264 0.96 17.98 16.08
C GLY A 264 0.84 19.48 15.84
N TYR A 265 1.56 20.30 16.63
CA TYR A 265 1.58 21.75 16.45
C TYR A 265 2.26 22.18 15.14
N ILE A 266 3.27 21.43 14.69
CA ILE A 266 3.88 21.69 13.37
C ILE A 266 2.87 21.46 12.25
N ASN A 267 2.05 20.41 12.37
CA ASN A 267 1.03 20.13 11.40
C ASN A 267 -0.04 21.24 11.34
N GLU A 268 -0.53 21.69 12.50
CA GLU A 268 -1.47 22.82 12.59
C GLU A 268 -0.82 24.11 12.05
N PHE A 269 0.45 24.34 12.37
CA PHE A 269 1.20 25.48 11.86
C PHE A 269 1.39 25.43 10.35
N ALA A 270 1.68 24.25 9.80
CA ALA A 270 1.79 24.03 8.36
C ALA A 270 0.46 24.30 7.62
N GLU A 271 -0.67 23.94 8.24
CA GLU A 271 -2.01 24.21 7.70
C GLU A 271 -2.27 25.74 7.64
N LEU A 272 -2.03 26.44 8.74
CA LEU A 272 -2.13 27.91 8.79
C LEU A 272 -1.16 28.60 7.80
N TRP A 273 0.05 28.06 7.66
CA TRP A 273 1.04 28.61 6.73
C TRP A 273 0.62 28.43 5.27
N SER A 274 0.08 27.28 4.91
CA SER A 274 -0.43 27.04 3.57
C SER A 274 -1.59 27.99 3.18
N GLU A 275 -2.41 28.38 4.16
CA GLU A 275 -3.45 29.39 3.97
C GLU A 275 -2.86 30.81 3.79
N LEU A 276 -1.83 31.14 4.58
CA LEU A 276 -1.15 32.43 4.49
C LEU A 276 -0.39 32.60 3.16
N GLU A 277 0.20 31.53 2.63
CA GLU A 277 0.89 31.58 1.32
C GLU A 277 -0.06 31.86 0.15
N LYS A 278 -1.33 31.54 0.30
CA LYS A 278 -2.37 31.90 -0.69
C LYS A 278 -2.67 33.40 -0.72
N ASP A 279 -2.34 34.11 0.36
CA ASP A 279 -2.49 35.56 0.46
C ASP A 279 -1.12 36.26 0.32
N ASN A 280 -0.68 36.45 -0.93
CA ASN A 280 0.61 37.06 -1.31
C ASN A 280 0.89 38.40 -0.61
N ASN A 281 -0.13 39.13 -0.13
CA ASN A 281 0.05 40.41 0.58
C ASN A 281 0.56 40.26 2.01
N ILE A 282 0.46 39.09 2.62
CA ILE A 282 0.87 38.84 4.01
C ILE A 282 2.34 38.46 4.05
N ILE A 283 2.80 37.64 3.11
CA ILE A 283 4.21 37.17 3.06
C ILE A 283 5.17 38.31 2.80
N GLU A 284 4.84 39.24 1.88
CA GLU A 284 5.65 40.45 1.65
C GLU A 284 5.79 41.38 2.88
N LYS A 285 4.87 41.27 3.85
CA LYS A 285 4.91 42.03 5.10
C LYS A 285 5.67 41.35 6.23
N LEU A 286 5.92 40.03 6.10
CA LEU A 286 6.62 39.22 7.10
C LEU A 286 8.09 38.97 6.74
N SER A 287 8.48 39.24 5.50
CA SER A 287 9.85 39.22 4.99
C SER A 287 10.52 40.59 5.17
#